data_64404ba92df95779029195ebcb45acbd
#
_entry.id   64404ba92df95779029195ebcb45acbd
#
_cell.length_a   1.000
_cell.length_b   1.000
_cell.length_c   1.000
_cell.angle_alpha   90.00
_cell.angle_beta   90.00
_cell.angle_gamma   90.00
#
_symmetry.space_group_name_H-M   'P 1'
#
loop_
_entity.id
_entity.type
_entity.pdbx_description
1 polymer ?
#
loop_
_entity_poly.entity_id
_entity_poly.type
_entity_poly.pdbx_seq_one_letter_code
_entity_poly.pdbx_strand_id
1 'polypeptide(L)'
;MRNIIEEIFERYLSGESMLSISKEFNHRGVLTPAKHIRLKRGSGVWTGQIIRYVLTQRVYTGAVVGGKTRVQEVGSDNRKWVDSKDWIIREDMHEAIISKEDFDKVQDMLNSNTKHISRERKHFHILQDKVYCGKCYHKMTYTVNYGKTNGYYCQIGRAHV
;
A
#
# COMPACT_ATOMS: atom_id res chain seq x y z
N MET A 1 9.26 -18.62 -9.29
CA MET A 1 9.04 -17.33 -8.59
C MET A 1 9.94 -16.23 -9.15
N ARG A 2 11.23 -16.49 -9.43
CA ARG A 2 12.17 -15.53 -10.05
C ARG A 2 11.56 -14.87 -11.30
N ASN A 3 11.15 -15.63 -12.30
CA ASN A 3 10.58 -15.12 -13.56
C ASN A 3 9.33 -14.24 -13.37
N ILE A 4 8.52 -14.52 -12.32
CA ILE A 4 7.34 -13.71 -12.01
C ILE A 4 7.76 -12.34 -11.46
N ILE A 5 8.83 -12.28 -10.68
CA ILE A 5 9.37 -11.02 -10.14
C ILE A 5 9.96 -10.19 -11.28
N GLU A 6 10.76 -10.80 -12.14
CA GLU A 6 11.31 -10.15 -13.34
C GLU A 6 10.18 -9.58 -14.21
N GLU A 7 9.15 -10.38 -14.52
CA GLU A 7 7.98 -9.94 -15.29
C GLU A 7 7.27 -8.74 -14.64
N ILE A 8 7.11 -8.71 -13.31
CA ILE A 8 6.48 -7.57 -12.60
C ILE A 8 7.27 -6.28 -12.82
N PHE A 9 8.59 -6.34 -12.68
CA PHE A 9 9.46 -5.18 -12.85
C PHE A 9 9.48 -4.70 -14.30
N GLU A 10 9.64 -5.58 -15.27
CA GLU A 10 9.62 -5.26 -16.71
C GLU A 10 8.32 -4.58 -17.13
N ARG A 11 7.18 -5.15 -16.75
CA ARG A 11 5.86 -4.59 -17.08
C ARG A 11 5.61 -3.24 -16.42
N TYR A 12 6.05 -3.07 -15.16
CA TYR A 12 5.92 -1.80 -14.48
C TYR A 12 6.82 -0.73 -15.10
N LEU A 13 8.05 -1.06 -15.48
CA LEU A 13 8.97 -0.17 -16.19
C LEU A 13 8.45 0.21 -17.59
N SER A 14 7.72 -0.67 -18.27
CA SER A 14 7.05 -0.35 -19.52
C SER A 14 5.83 0.59 -19.37
N GLY A 15 5.50 0.99 -18.12
CA GLY A 15 4.41 1.93 -17.79
C GLY A 15 3.07 1.28 -17.49
N GLU A 16 3.00 -0.04 -17.37
CA GLU A 16 1.76 -0.73 -17.02
C GLU A 16 1.36 -0.48 -15.56
N SER A 17 0.05 -0.33 -15.30
CA SER A 17 -0.44 -0.09 -13.95
C SER A 17 -0.39 -1.36 -13.09
N MET A 18 -0.12 -1.20 -11.79
CA MET A 18 -0.12 -2.32 -10.83
C MET A 18 -1.46 -3.08 -10.81
N LEU A 19 -2.56 -2.38 -11.09
CA LEU A 19 -3.89 -3.00 -11.14
C LEU A 19 -4.03 -3.89 -12.38
N SER A 20 -3.52 -3.44 -13.54
CA SER A 20 -3.52 -4.22 -14.78
C SER A 20 -2.71 -5.50 -14.61
N ILE A 21 -1.47 -5.37 -14.12
CA ILE A 21 -0.58 -6.51 -13.84
C ILE A 21 -1.27 -7.53 -12.91
N SER A 22 -1.91 -7.06 -11.84
CA SER A 22 -2.59 -7.94 -10.89
C SER A 22 -3.78 -8.69 -11.50
N LYS A 23 -4.57 -8.03 -12.36
CA LYS A 23 -5.69 -8.66 -13.07
C LYS A 23 -5.21 -9.74 -14.04
N GLU A 24 -4.17 -9.44 -14.78
CA GLU A 24 -3.57 -10.37 -15.74
C GLU A 24 -3.04 -11.63 -15.03
N PHE A 25 -2.32 -11.47 -13.92
CA PHE A 25 -1.82 -12.59 -13.14
C PHE A 25 -2.94 -13.46 -12.56
N ASN A 26 -4.02 -12.83 -12.11
CA ASN A 26 -5.21 -13.57 -11.66
C ASN A 26 -5.88 -14.34 -12.81
N HIS A 27 -5.97 -13.74 -14.00
CA HIS A 27 -6.52 -14.39 -15.19
C HIS A 27 -5.68 -15.59 -15.61
N ARG A 28 -4.35 -15.47 -15.56
CA ARG A 28 -3.39 -16.55 -15.86
C ARG A 28 -3.28 -17.60 -14.76
N GLY A 29 -3.92 -17.40 -13.61
CA GLY A 29 -3.84 -18.31 -12.46
C GLY A 29 -2.45 -18.37 -11.81
N VAL A 30 -1.64 -17.31 -11.90
CA VAL A 30 -0.31 -17.24 -11.32
C VAL A 30 -0.41 -17.26 -9.79
N LEU A 31 0.33 -18.17 -9.14
CA LEU A 31 0.30 -18.26 -7.68
C LEU A 31 0.97 -17.06 -7.02
N THR A 32 0.31 -16.50 -6.00
CA THR A 32 0.91 -15.44 -5.17
C THR A 32 2.08 -15.96 -4.35
N PRO A 33 3.03 -15.09 -3.92
CA PRO A 33 4.15 -15.49 -3.07
C PRO A 33 3.72 -16.29 -1.84
N ALA A 34 2.63 -15.89 -1.17
CA ALA A 34 2.10 -16.57 0.00
C ALA A 34 1.62 -18.00 -0.30
N LYS A 35 0.97 -18.22 -1.44
CA LYS A 35 0.52 -19.55 -1.88
C LYS A 35 1.68 -20.41 -2.35
N HIS A 36 2.68 -19.81 -2.98
CA HIS A 36 3.87 -20.53 -3.42
C HIS A 36 4.63 -21.19 -2.26
N ILE A 37 4.76 -20.49 -1.13
CA ILE A 37 5.39 -21.03 0.09
C ILE A 37 4.38 -21.74 1.03
N ARG A 38 3.20 -22.08 0.52
CA ARG A 38 2.15 -22.81 1.22
C ARG A 38 1.69 -22.16 2.54
N LEU A 39 1.79 -20.84 2.68
CA LEU A 39 1.23 -20.16 3.84
C LEU A 39 -0.30 -20.33 3.88
N LYS A 40 -0.82 -20.73 5.04
CA LYS A 40 -2.27 -20.85 5.26
C LYS A 40 -2.99 -19.50 5.14
N ARG A 41 -2.30 -18.40 5.45
CA ARG A 41 -2.81 -17.02 5.35
C ARG A 41 -2.59 -16.47 3.95
N GLY A 42 -3.59 -15.82 3.39
CA GLY A 42 -3.55 -15.15 2.10
C GLY A 42 -4.66 -15.62 1.17
N SER A 43 -5.34 -14.68 0.52
CA SER A 43 -6.44 -14.93 -0.42
C SER A 43 -6.01 -15.72 -1.66
N GLY A 44 -4.71 -15.74 -1.97
CA GLY A 44 -4.19 -16.32 -3.21
C GLY A 44 -4.47 -15.48 -4.46
N VAL A 45 -5.07 -14.31 -4.30
CA VAL A 45 -5.41 -13.39 -5.37
C VAL A 45 -4.40 -12.26 -5.42
N TRP A 46 -3.87 -11.97 -6.61
CA TRP A 46 -3.02 -10.81 -6.82
C TRP A 46 -3.82 -9.52 -6.72
N THR A 47 -3.27 -8.55 -6.01
CA THR A 47 -3.82 -7.20 -5.88
C THR A 47 -2.75 -6.18 -6.20
N GLY A 48 -3.13 -4.97 -6.58
CA GLY A 48 -2.17 -3.88 -6.80
C GLY A 48 -1.27 -3.62 -5.59
N GLN A 49 -1.78 -3.88 -4.38
CA GLN A 49 -1.00 -3.75 -3.15
C GLN A 49 0.11 -4.80 -3.03
N ILE A 50 -0.15 -6.04 -3.47
CA ILE A 50 0.88 -7.11 -3.49
C ILE A 50 1.94 -6.78 -4.54
N ILE A 51 1.54 -6.29 -5.72
CA ILE A 51 2.48 -5.82 -6.75
C ILE A 51 3.36 -4.69 -6.18
N ARG A 52 2.74 -3.68 -5.55
CA ARG A 52 3.50 -2.59 -4.90
C ARG A 52 4.46 -3.12 -3.85
N TYR A 53 4.03 -4.07 -3.03
CA TYR A 53 4.91 -4.68 -2.03
C TYR A 53 6.12 -5.35 -2.68
N VAL A 54 5.94 -6.10 -3.76
CA VAL A 54 7.05 -6.71 -4.52
C VAL A 54 7.99 -5.63 -5.06
N LEU A 55 7.47 -4.59 -5.71
CA LEU A 55 8.27 -3.50 -6.30
C LEU A 55 9.09 -2.71 -5.27
N THR A 56 8.68 -2.68 -4.00
CA THR A 56 9.39 -1.95 -2.93
C THR A 56 10.40 -2.80 -2.15
N GLN A 57 10.51 -4.10 -2.45
CA GLN A 57 11.43 -5.00 -1.73
C GLN A 57 12.85 -4.95 -2.30
N ARG A 58 13.75 -4.27 -1.61
CA ARG A 58 15.17 -4.18 -1.98
C ARG A 58 15.90 -5.53 -1.99
N VAL A 59 15.33 -6.56 -1.39
CA VAL A 59 15.89 -7.91 -1.40
C VAL A 59 16.13 -8.46 -2.82
N TYR A 60 15.35 -8.02 -3.81
CA TYR A 60 15.51 -8.49 -5.19
C TYR A 60 16.76 -7.94 -5.90
N THR A 61 17.41 -6.92 -5.34
CA THR A 61 18.70 -6.41 -5.85
C THR A 61 19.93 -7.11 -5.25
N GLY A 62 19.76 -8.24 -4.54
CA GLY A 62 20.83 -8.93 -3.87
C GLY A 62 21.13 -8.43 -2.45
N ALA A 63 20.36 -7.45 -1.95
CA ALA A 63 20.58 -6.86 -0.63
C ALA A 63 19.77 -7.56 0.47
N VAL A 64 20.33 -7.68 1.65
CA VAL A 64 19.65 -8.11 2.87
C VAL A 64 19.38 -6.88 3.74
N VAL A 65 18.12 -6.72 4.14
CA VAL A 65 17.66 -5.59 4.97
C VAL A 65 17.23 -6.11 6.33
N GLY A 66 17.99 -5.75 7.37
CA GLY A 66 17.72 -6.05 8.77
C GLY A 66 17.31 -4.81 9.57
N GLY A 67 16.95 -5.01 10.85
CA GLY A 67 16.69 -3.90 11.77
C GLY A 67 15.37 -3.14 11.53
N LYS A 68 14.44 -3.67 10.71
CA LYS A 68 13.15 -3.03 10.41
C LYS A 68 12.25 -2.85 11.64
N THR A 69 12.44 -3.67 12.65
CA THR A 69 11.68 -3.59 13.91
C THR A 69 12.62 -3.72 15.10
N ARG A 70 12.32 -3.02 16.20
CA ARG A 70 13.04 -3.10 17.46
C ARG A 70 12.06 -3.41 18.59
N VAL A 71 12.46 -4.30 19.49
CA VAL A 71 11.79 -4.54 20.77
C VAL A 71 12.23 -3.43 21.73
N GLN A 72 11.31 -2.76 22.42
CA GLN A 72 11.63 -1.65 23.32
C GLN A 72 12.15 -2.13 24.67
N GLU A 73 11.61 -3.24 25.17
CA GLU A 73 11.95 -3.79 26.49
C GLU A 73 12.28 -5.26 26.34
N VAL A 74 13.34 -5.71 27.02
CA VAL A 74 13.73 -7.12 27.02
C VAL A 74 12.61 -7.96 27.63
N GLY A 75 12.15 -8.97 26.90
CA GLY A 75 11.02 -9.83 27.30
C GLY A 75 9.63 -9.36 26.85
N SER A 76 9.53 -8.22 26.17
CA SER A 76 8.27 -7.74 25.58
C SER A 76 8.13 -8.21 24.12
N ASP A 77 6.92 -8.66 23.74
CA ASP A 77 6.58 -8.98 22.35
C ASP A 77 6.23 -7.74 21.51
N ASN A 78 6.18 -6.56 22.13
CA ASN A 78 5.86 -5.31 21.47
C ASN A 78 7.01 -4.82 20.59
N ARG A 79 6.86 -4.99 19.27
CA ARG A 79 7.83 -4.52 18.28
C ARG A 79 7.37 -3.19 17.70
N LYS A 80 8.24 -2.19 17.72
CA LYS A 80 8.03 -0.94 16.99
C LYS A 80 8.81 -0.94 15.69
N TRP A 81 8.22 -0.34 14.66
CA TRP A 81 8.89 -0.09 13.40
C TRP A 81 9.97 0.96 13.58
N VAL A 82 11.11 0.70 12.97
CA VAL A 82 12.27 1.61 12.94
C VAL A 82 12.21 2.39 11.64
N ASP A 83 12.62 3.66 11.67
CA ASP A 83 12.69 4.47 10.45
C ASP A 83 13.62 3.80 9.42
N SER A 84 13.27 3.95 8.15
CA SER A 84 14.05 3.35 7.04
C SER A 84 15.50 3.82 6.98
N LYS A 85 15.81 4.98 7.55
CA LYS A 85 17.18 5.51 7.67
C LYS A 85 18.07 4.71 8.60
N ASP A 86 17.46 4.06 9.59
CA ASP A 86 18.15 3.29 10.62
C ASP A 86 18.20 1.78 10.29
N TRP A 87 17.72 1.38 9.11
CA TRP A 87 17.79 0.00 8.69
C TRP A 87 19.22 -0.43 8.37
N ILE A 88 19.57 -1.65 8.75
CA ILE A 88 20.85 -2.25 8.42
C ILE A 88 20.74 -2.91 7.05
N ILE A 89 21.36 -2.30 6.05
CA ILE A 89 21.35 -2.80 4.68
C ILE A 89 22.75 -3.35 4.37
N ARG A 90 22.81 -4.62 3.95
CA ARG A 90 24.02 -5.24 3.41
C ARG A 90 23.75 -5.61 1.97
N GLU A 91 24.55 -5.08 1.07
CA GLU A 91 24.44 -5.33 -0.37
C GLU A 91 25.22 -6.58 -0.77
N ASP A 92 24.89 -7.13 -1.95
CA ASP A 92 25.61 -8.24 -2.60
C ASP A 92 25.72 -9.50 -1.73
N MET A 93 24.68 -9.78 -0.93
CA MET A 93 24.63 -10.97 -0.06
C MET A 93 24.08 -12.21 -0.77
N HIS A 94 23.43 -12.05 -1.90
CA HIS A 94 22.90 -13.12 -2.74
C HIS A 94 22.76 -12.64 -4.20
N GLU A 95 22.55 -13.59 -5.10
CA GLU A 95 22.37 -13.27 -6.52
C GLU A 95 21.17 -12.34 -6.73
N ALA A 96 21.39 -11.21 -7.38
CA ALA A 96 20.35 -10.26 -7.72
C ALA A 96 19.39 -10.85 -8.77
N ILE A 97 18.11 -10.58 -8.61
CA ILE A 97 17.06 -10.88 -9.61
C ILE A 97 16.89 -9.68 -10.54
N ILE A 98 16.96 -8.48 -9.98
CA ILE A 98 16.77 -7.22 -10.67
C ILE A 98 18.02 -6.35 -10.48
N SER A 99 18.41 -5.60 -11.52
CA SER A 99 19.52 -4.66 -11.43
C SER A 99 19.21 -3.52 -10.43
N LYS A 100 20.22 -2.98 -9.77
CA LYS A 100 20.05 -1.82 -8.87
C LYS A 100 19.47 -0.62 -9.61
N GLU A 101 19.89 -0.40 -10.86
CA GLU A 101 19.44 0.70 -11.72
C GLU A 101 17.94 0.60 -12.01
N ASP A 102 17.44 -0.57 -12.37
CA ASP A 102 16.02 -0.76 -12.68
C ASP A 102 15.16 -0.68 -11.43
N PHE A 103 15.67 -1.17 -10.29
CA PHE A 103 15.01 -0.99 -9.01
C PHE A 103 14.88 0.50 -8.66
N ASP A 104 15.93 1.29 -8.79
CA ASP A 104 15.91 2.73 -8.49
C ASP A 104 14.96 3.49 -9.43
N LYS A 105 14.96 3.18 -10.74
CA LYS A 105 13.95 3.72 -11.69
C LYS A 105 12.52 3.43 -11.22
N VAL A 106 12.25 2.21 -10.77
CA VAL A 106 10.93 1.83 -10.24
C VAL A 106 10.58 2.64 -8.99
N GLN A 107 11.53 2.86 -8.06
CA GLN A 107 11.28 3.70 -6.88
C GLN A 107 10.96 5.15 -7.28
N ASP A 108 11.66 5.72 -8.24
CA ASP A 108 11.40 7.07 -8.75
C ASP A 108 10.00 7.16 -9.39
N MET A 109 9.60 6.17 -10.17
CA MET A 109 8.25 6.08 -10.74
C MET A 109 7.18 5.96 -9.64
N LEU A 110 7.41 5.16 -8.59
CA LEU A 110 6.51 5.01 -7.46
C LEU A 110 6.35 6.33 -6.68
N ASN A 111 7.44 7.06 -6.47
CA ASN A 111 7.46 8.35 -5.78
C ASN A 111 6.81 9.45 -6.61
N SER A 112 7.03 9.48 -7.91
CA SER A 112 6.41 10.46 -8.82
C SER A 112 4.89 10.26 -8.93
N ASN A 113 4.42 9.02 -8.83
CA ASN A 113 3.00 8.68 -8.86
C ASN A 113 2.27 8.96 -7.53
N THR A 114 3.00 9.19 -6.44
CA THR A 114 2.43 9.67 -5.17
C THR A 114 2.16 11.18 -5.24
N LYS A 115 1.44 11.64 -6.25
CA LYS A 115 0.91 13.00 -6.24
C LYS A 115 -0.04 13.10 -5.07
N HIS A 116 0.38 13.81 -4.03
CA HIS A 116 -0.55 14.37 -3.06
C HIS A 116 -1.52 15.25 -3.86
N ILE A 117 -2.66 14.70 -4.20
CA ILE A 117 -3.78 15.50 -4.66
C ILE A 117 -4.25 16.25 -3.42
N SER A 118 -3.58 17.34 -3.09
CA SER A 118 -4.15 18.37 -2.24
C SER A 118 -5.34 18.92 -3.03
N ARG A 119 -6.48 18.28 -2.85
CA ARG A 119 -7.73 18.85 -3.32
C ARG A 119 -7.97 20.06 -2.46
N GLU A 120 -7.67 21.25 -2.97
CA GLU A 120 -8.21 22.48 -2.40
C GLU A 120 -9.72 22.28 -2.28
N ARG A 121 -10.23 22.39 -1.07
CA ARG A 121 -11.67 22.27 -0.83
C ARG A 121 -12.33 23.47 -1.53
N LYS A 122 -12.91 23.24 -2.70
CA LYS A 122 -13.55 24.27 -3.52
C LYS A 122 -14.75 24.93 -2.85
N HIS A 123 -15.33 24.30 -1.83
CA HIS A 123 -16.50 24.80 -1.13
C HIS A 123 -16.31 24.63 0.38
N PHE A 124 -16.32 25.77 1.07
CA PHE A 124 -16.34 25.81 2.52
C PHE A 124 -17.80 25.93 2.97
N HIS A 125 -18.33 24.93 3.62
CA HIS A 125 -19.69 24.98 4.14
C HIS A 125 -19.68 25.71 5.49
N ILE A 126 -20.55 26.74 5.66
CA ILE A 126 -20.61 27.61 6.86
C ILE A 126 -20.73 26.79 8.16
N LEU A 127 -21.46 25.68 8.11
CA LEU A 127 -21.68 24.77 9.24
C LEU A 127 -20.69 23.65 9.33
N GLN A 128 -19.62 23.64 8.49
CA GLN A 128 -18.60 22.60 8.55
C GLN A 128 -17.94 22.61 9.93
N ASP A 129 -17.78 21.44 10.49
CA ASP A 129 -17.18 21.22 11.81
C ASP A 129 -18.00 21.72 13.02
N LYS A 130 -19.22 22.25 12.80
CA LYS A 130 -20.11 22.78 13.86
C LYS A 130 -21.36 21.93 14.10
N VAL A 131 -21.62 20.94 13.24
CA VAL A 131 -22.81 20.09 13.34
C VAL A 131 -22.48 18.76 14.00
N TYR A 132 -23.24 18.40 15.02
CA TYR A 132 -23.08 17.17 15.77
C TYR A 132 -24.36 16.34 15.73
N CYS A 133 -24.24 15.02 15.75
CA CYS A 133 -25.37 14.12 15.78
C CYS A 133 -26.09 14.19 17.13
N GLY A 134 -27.42 14.42 17.13
CA GLY A 134 -28.22 14.49 18.37
C GLY A 134 -28.32 13.17 19.15
N LYS A 135 -27.96 12.02 18.53
CA LYS A 135 -27.98 10.70 19.21
C LYS A 135 -26.61 10.30 19.79
N CYS A 136 -25.54 10.47 19.03
CA CYS A 136 -24.21 9.99 19.44
C CYS A 136 -23.19 11.11 19.71
N TYR A 137 -23.59 12.35 19.55
CA TYR A 137 -22.76 13.56 19.75
C TYR A 137 -21.47 13.61 18.91
N HIS A 138 -21.34 12.71 17.93
CA HIS A 138 -20.21 12.75 17.00
C HIS A 138 -20.45 13.82 15.93
N LYS A 139 -19.35 14.40 15.49
CA LYS A 139 -19.31 15.38 14.43
C LYS A 139 -19.85 14.80 13.11
N MET A 140 -20.73 15.53 12.46
CA MET A 140 -21.31 15.12 11.20
C MET A 140 -20.49 15.62 10.02
N THR A 141 -20.38 14.80 8.98
CA THR A 141 -19.67 15.15 7.74
C THR A 141 -20.68 15.59 6.68
N TYR A 142 -20.40 16.71 6.04
CA TYR A 142 -21.20 17.16 4.90
C TYR A 142 -20.80 16.35 3.65
N THR A 143 -21.77 15.74 3.02
CA THR A 143 -21.57 14.96 1.80
C THR A 143 -22.41 15.52 0.67
N VAL A 144 -21.76 15.77 -0.46
CA VAL A 144 -22.41 16.14 -1.72
C VAL A 144 -22.59 14.88 -2.55
N ASN A 145 -23.83 14.42 -2.68
CA ASN A 145 -24.17 13.28 -3.54
C ASN A 145 -24.71 13.82 -4.87
N TYR A 146 -23.99 13.60 -5.95
CA TYR A 146 -24.47 13.93 -7.29
C TYR A 146 -25.75 13.14 -7.58
N GLY A 147 -26.86 13.84 -7.75
CA GLY A 147 -28.20 13.27 -8.02
C GLY A 147 -29.05 12.91 -6.79
N LYS A 148 -28.59 13.18 -5.57
CA LYS A 148 -29.35 13.01 -4.31
C LYS A 148 -29.22 14.27 -3.43
N THR A 149 -30.09 14.39 -2.43
CA THR A 149 -30.04 15.50 -1.47
C THR A 149 -28.68 15.61 -0.77
N ASN A 150 -28.08 16.79 -0.88
CA ASN A 150 -26.86 17.12 -0.16
C ASN A 150 -27.22 17.30 1.34
N GLY A 151 -26.37 16.80 2.23
CA GLY A 151 -26.67 16.91 3.65
C GLY A 151 -25.53 16.51 4.57
N TYR A 152 -25.77 16.71 5.86
CA TYR A 152 -24.91 16.27 6.93
C TYR A 152 -25.25 14.82 7.32
N TYR A 153 -24.27 13.96 7.31
CA TYR A 153 -24.42 12.55 7.66
C TYR A 153 -23.53 12.19 8.84
N CYS A 154 -24.08 11.45 9.79
CA CYS A 154 -23.33 10.83 10.85
C CYS A 154 -22.65 9.56 10.30
N GLN A 155 -21.33 9.48 10.37
CA GLN A 155 -20.59 8.29 9.90
C GLN A 155 -20.87 7.03 10.74
N ILE A 156 -21.27 7.21 12.00
CA ILE A 156 -21.66 6.13 12.92
C ILE A 156 -23.14 5.77 12.77
N GLY A 157 -23.91 6.56 12.04
CA GLY A 157 -25.37 6.50 11.93
C GLY A 157 -25.97 5.23 11.31
N ARG A 158 -25.18 4.34 10.74
CA ARG A 158 -25.67 3.01 10.36
C ARG A 158 -25.99 2.11 11.57
N ALA A 159 -25.54 2.48 12.76
CA ALA A 159 -25.82 1.78 14.02
C ALA A 159 -27.07 2.33 14.74
N HIS A 160 -27.76 3.32 14.17
CA HIS A 160 -28.90 3.99 14.81
C HIS A 160 -30.25 3.70 14.16
N VAL A 161 -30.29 2.69 13.26
CA VAL A 161 -31.55 2.16 12.70
C VAL A 161 -32.05 1.01 13.54
#